data_efa0c9011f0b669c43277f88c197cf3d
#
_entry.id   efa0c9011f0b669c43277f88c197cf3d
#
_cell.length_a   1.000
_cell.length_b   1.000
_cell.length_c   1.000
_cell.angle_alpha   90.00
_cell.angle_beta   90.00
_cell.angle_gamma   90.00
#
_symmetry.space_group_name_H-M   'P 1'
#
loop_
_entity.id
_entity.type
_entity.pdbx_description
1 polymer ?
#
loop_
_entity_poly.entity_id
_entity_poly.type
_entity_poly.pdbx_seq_one_letter_code
_entity_poly.pdbx_strand_id
1 'polypeptide(L)'
;VRAVVKFNAPLAHQIMAGADLLAVTSRFEPCGLIQLQGMRYGTPCVCASTGGLVDTIIEGKTGFHMGRLSVDCDVVEPDDVQKVATTLKRAIKVVGTPAYQEMVRNCMAQDLSWKGPAKNWENXLLSL
;
A
#
# COMPACT_ATOMS: atom_id res chain seq x y z
N VAL A 1 -17.85 10.80 -5.48
CA VAL A 1 -16.86 9.98 -6.19
C VAL A 1 -16.36 10.71 -7.43
N ARG A 2 -15.06 10.64 -7.69
CA ARG A 2 -14.43 11.21 -8.90
C ARG A 2 -13.48 10.17 -9.47
N ALA A 3 -13.52 9.99 -10.78
CA ALA A 3 -12.63 9.09 -11.50
C ALA A 3 -11.77 9.90 -12.47
N VAL A 4 -10.47 9.66 -12.45
CA VAL A 4 -9.53 10.29 -13.39
C VAL A 4 -8.85 9.16 -14.16
N VAL A 5 -9.24 8.98 -15.41
CA VAL A 5 -8.80 7.87 -16.26
C VAL A 5 -7.71 8.36 -17.21
N LYS A 6 -6.61 8.85 -16.62
CA LYS A 6 -5.42 9.23 -17.40
C LYS A 6 -4.23 9.33 -16.45
N PHE A 7 -3.04 9.18 -16.99
CA PHE A 7 -1.81 9.37 -16.24
C PHE A 7 -1.64 10.85 -15.88
N ASN A 8 -1.46 11.13 -14.59
CA ASN A 8 -1.25 12.50 -14.10
C ASN A 8 -0.50 12.43 -12.76
N ALA A 9 0.83 12.49 -12.83
CA ALA A 9 1.67 12.32 -11.66
C ALA A 9 1.42 13.41 -10.58
N PRO A 10 1.32 14.69 -10.94
CA PRO A 10 1.03 15.69 -9.90
C PRO A 10 -0.29 15.43 -9.18
N LEU A 11 -1.34 15.07 -9.91
CA LEU A 11 -2.64 14.78 -9.30
C LEU A 11 -2.57 13.53 -8.42
N ALA A 12 -1.83 12.50 -8.85
CA ALA A 12 -1.66 11.27 -8.05
C ALA A 12 -1.03 11.61 -6.68
N HIS A 13 -0.02 12.46 -6.66
CA HIS A 13 0.61 12.90 -5.41
C HIS A 13 -0.36 13.70 -4.53
N GLN A 14 -1.16 14.57 -5.15
CA GLN A 14 -2.17 15.34 -4.40
C GLN A 14 -3.24 14.43 -3.79
N ILE A 15 -3.67 13.41 -4.53
CA ILE A 15 -4.65 12.43 -4.03
C ILE A 15 -4.07 11.68 -2.82
N MET A 16 -2.83 11.18 -2.95
CA MET A 16 -2.18 10.48 -1.83
C MET A 16 -2.05 11.39 -0.61
N ALA A 17 -1.64 12.64 -0.82
CA ALA A 17 -1.45 13.60 0.28
C ALA A 17 -2.77 13.95 0.98
N GLY A 18 -3.89 13.94 0.25
CA GLY A 18 -5.19 14.33 0.79
C GLY A 18 -6.05 13.17 1.26
N ALA A 19 -5.62 11.93 1.07
CA ALA A 19 -6.42 10.77 1.43
C ALA A 19 -6.10 10.30 2.85
N ASP A 20 -7.09 9.72 3.51
CA ASP A 20 -6.89 9.05 4.80
C ASP A 20 -6.34 7.64 4.61
N LEU A 21 -6.76 6.97 3.54
CA LEU A 21 -6.33 5.58 3.23
C LEU A 21 -6.13 5.47 1.72
N LEU A 22 -5.19 4.63 1.32
CA LEU A 22 -4.90 4.36 -0.10
C LEU A 22 -5.25 2.90 -0.39
N ALA A 23 -6.25 2.67 -1.24
CA ALA A 23 -6.64 1.31 -1.64
C ALA A 23 -5.79 0.86 -2.82
N VAL A 24 -5.06 -0.25 -2.65
CA VAL A 24 -4.17 -0.81 -3.67
C VAL A 24 -4.63 -2.25 -3.93
N THR A 25 -5.61 -2.40 -4.82
CA THR A 25 -6.28 -3.67 -5.08
C THR A 25 -5.67 -4.41 -6.27
N SER A 26 -4.36 -4.42 -6.35
CA SER A 26 -3.62 -5.06 -7.44
C SER A 26 -3.76 -6.59 -7.39
N ARG A 27 -4.04 -7.21 -8.54
CA ARG A 27 -4.02 -8.67 -8.67
C ARG A 27 -2.59 -9.19 -8.77
N PHE A 28 -1.68 -8.36 -9.29
CA PHE A 28 -0.27 -8.68 -9.46
C PHE A 28 0.55 -7.39 -9.27
N GLU A 29 1.47 -7.38 -8.32
CA GLU A 29 2.26 -6.19 -8.01
C GLU A 29 3.69 -6.61 -7.60
N PRO A 30 4.59 -6.78 -8.58
CA PRO A 30 5.94 -7.28 -8.26
C PRO A 30 6.69 -6.43 -7.25
N CYS A 31 6.61 -5.11 -7.34
CA CYS A 31 7.28 -4.20 -6.42
C CYS A 31 6.28 -3.21 -5.82
N GLY A 32 5.74 -2.34 -6.68
CA GLY A 32 4.85 -1.25 -6.27
C GLY A 32 5.61 -0.07 -5.69
N LEU A 33 5.36 1.10 -6.25
CA LEU A 33 5.90 2.34 -5.70
C LEU A 33 4.81 3.14 -4.99
N ILE A 34 3.57 2.91 -5.37
CA ILE A 34 2.44 3.71 -4.90
C ILE A 34 2.27 3.60 -3.37
N GLN A 35 2.47 2.40 -2.81
CA GLN A 35 2.35 2.22 -1.37
C GLN A 35 3.50 2.92 -0.62
N LEU A 36 4.71 2.90 -1.19
CA LEU A 36 5.86 3.59 -0.59
C LEU A 36 5.62 5.10 -0.58
N GLN A 37 5.12 5.63 -1.70
CA GLN A 37 4.77 7.04 -1.82
C GLN A 37 3.65 7.40 -0.84
N GLY A 38 2.61 6.57 -0.75
CA GLY A 38 1.51 6.78 0.19
C GLY A 38 2.00 6.85 1.63
N MET A 39 2.83 5.89 2.03
CA MET A 39 3.39 5.89 3.39
C MET A 39 4.23 7.14 3.66
N ARG A 40 4.94 7.63 2.66
CA ARG A 40 5.75 8.84 2.79
C ARG A 40 4.88 10.08 3.05
N TYR A 41 3.64 10.07 2.52
CA TYR A 41 2.63 11.11 2.81
C TYR A 41 1.88 10.86 4.13
N GLY A 42 2.16 9.76 4.80
CA GLY A 42 1.42 9.39 6.01
C GLY A 42 0.06 8.78 5.72
N THR A 43 -0.10 8.19 4.53
CA THR A 43 -1.37 7.62 4.08
C THR A 43 -1.23 6.09 4.09
N PRO A 44 -1.78 5.41 5.13
CA PRO A 44 -1.67 3.95 5.20
C PRO A 44 -2.42 3.27 4.05
N CYS A 45 -1.90 2.12 3.62
CA CYS A 45 -2.48 1.38 2.50
C CYS A 45 -3.43 0.28 2.98
N VAL A 46 -4.45 0.03 2.18
CA VAL A 46 -5.33 -1.13 2.28
C VAL A 46 -5.08 -1.91 1.00
N CYS A 47 -4.34 -3.01 1.07
CA CYS A 47 -3.73 -3.60 -0.11
C CYS A 47 -3.99 -5.08 -0.27
N ALA A 48 -3.93 -5.53 -1.52
CA ALA A 48 -3.89 -6.96 -1.84
C ALA A 48 -2.54 -7.54 -1.38
N SER A 49 -2.55 -8.82 -0.96
CA SER A 49 -1.36 -9.48 -0.42
C SER A 49 -0.59 -10.16 -1.55
N THR A 50 0.11 -9.36 -2.35
CA THR A 50 0.88 -9.85 -3.49
C THR A 50 2.19 -9.06 -3.62
N GLY A 51 3.26 -9.78 -3.95
CA GLY A 51 4.58 -9.23 -4.28
C GLY A 51 5.05 -8.17 -3.29
N GLY A 52 5.51 -7.04 -3.80
CA GLY A 52 6.07 -5.96 -2.99
C GLY A 52 5.13 -5.39 -1.94
N LEU A 53 3.82 -5.57 -2.10
CA LEU A 53 2.86 -5.13 -1.07
C LEU A 53 3.03 -5.96 0.21
N VAL A 54 3.31 -7.28 0.05
CA VAL A 54 3.58 -8.16 1.21
C VAL A 54 4.90 -7.77 1.88
N ASP A 55 5.88 -7.38 1.07
CA ASP A 55 7.22 -7.06 1.58
C ASP A 55 7.27 -5.72 2.32
N THR A 56 6.42 -4.77 1.94
CA THR A 56 6.56 -3.38 2.38
C THR A 56 5.46 -2.91 3.34
N ILE A 57 4.29 -3.55 3.35
CA ILE A 57 3.18 -3.17 4.23
C ILE A 57 3.09 -4.18 5.38
N ILE A 58 3.12 -3.68 6.60
CA ILE A 58 3.04 -4.50 7.83
C ILE A 58 1.61 -4.38 8.37
N GLU A 59 0.90 -5.52 8.42
CA GLU A 59 -0.49 -5.57 8.89
C GLU A 59 -0.64 -4.90 10.25
N GLY A 60 -1.57 -3.97 10.34
CA GLY A 60 -1.91 -3.28 11.58
C GLY A 60 -0.89 -2.22 12.01
N LYS A 61 0.28 -2.17 11.36
CA LYS A 61 1.34 -1.23 11.71
C LYS A 61 1.47 -0.11 10.67
N THR A 62 1.47 -0.45 9.38
CA THR A 62 1.58 0.54 8.30
C THR A 62 0.46 0.43 7.28
N GLY A 63 -0.47 -0.51 7.47
CA GLY A 63 -1.60 -0.68 6.58
C GLY A 63 -2.39 -1.93 6.91
N PHE A 64 -3.21 -2.35 5.96
CA PHE A 64 -4.12 -3.49 6.10
C PHE A 64 -4.03 -4.39 4.88
N HIS A 65 -3.89 -5.69 5.09
CA HIS A 65 -3.84 -6.69 4.03
C HIS A 65 -5.22 -7.34 3.84
N MET A 66 -5.67 -7.42 2.59
CA MET A 66 -6.96 -8.05 2.26
C MET A 66 -6.83 -9.50 1.80
N GLY A 67 -5.59 -10.01 1.74
CA GLY A 67 -5.35 -11.33 1.18
C GLY A 67 -5.07 -11.26 -0.30
N ARG A 68 -4.75 -12.40 -0.89
CA ARG A 68 -4.52 -12.49 -2.33
C ARG A 68 -5.84 -12.39 -3.08
N LEU A 69 -5.80 -11.66 -4.20
CA LEU A 69 -6.90 -11.61 -5.16
C LEU A 69 -6.55 -12.53 -6.33
N SER A 70 -7.57 -13.05 -7.01
CA SER A 70 -7.38 -13.87 -8.20
C SER A 70 -6.59 -13.10 -9.25
N VAL A 71 -5.65 -13.76 -9.92
CA VAL A 71 -4.90 -13.15 -11.01
C VAL A 71 -5.69 -13.13 -12.32
N ASP A 72 -6.78 -13.90 -12.39
CA ASP A 72 -7.65 -13.93 -13.55
C ASP A 72 -8.45 -12.63 -13.62
N CYS A 73 -8.21 -11.84 -14.65
CA CYS A 73 -8.86 -10.54 -14.82
C CYS A 73 -10.19 -10.65 -15.55
N ASP A 74 -10.49 -11.80 -16.13
CA ASP A 74 -11.71 -11.99 -16.92
C ASP A 74 -12.91 -12.39 -16.06
N VAL A 75 -12.66 -12.80 -14.82
CA VAL A 75 -13.70 -13.25 -13.89
C VAL A 75 -13.69 -12.42 -12.63
N VAL A 76 -14.86 -11.96 -12.21
CA VAL A 76 -15.02 -11.28 -10.91
C VAL A 76 -15.38 -12.35 -9.88
N GLU A 77 -14.39 -12.72 -9.06
CA GLU A 77 -14.61 -13.71 -8.00
C GLU A 77 -15.35 -13.07 -6.82
N PRO A 78 -16.47 -13.65 -6.39
CA PRO A 78 -17.18 -13.12 -5.21
C PRO A 78 -16.30 -13.03 -3.97
N ASP A 79 -15.37 -13.97 -3.81
CA ASP A 79 -14.42 -13.97 -2.69
C ASP A 79 -13.52 -12.73 -2.72
N ASP A 80 -13.06 -12.33 -3.91
CA ASP A 80 -12.24 -11.12 -4.07
C ASP A 80 -13.03 -9.89 -3.65
N VAL A 81 -14.29 -9.79 -4.09
CA VAL A 81 -15.16 -8.67 -3.73
C VAL A 81 -15.32 -8.60 -2.21
N GLN A 82 -15.53 -9.76 -1.59
CA GLN A 82 -15.71 -9.86 -0.14
C GLN A 82 -14.44 -9.43 0.61
N LYS A 83 -13.27 -9.86 0.14
CA LYS A 83 -11.96 -9.49 0.72
C LYS A 83 -11.77 -7.97 0.69
N VAL A 84 -12.03 -7.36 -0.47
CA VAL A 84 -11.88 -5.90 -0.63
C VAL A 84 -12.86 -5.18 0.30
N ALA A 85 -14.14 -5.54 0.26
CA ALA A 85 -15.18 -4.86 1.04
C ALA A 85 -14.93 -4.98 2.54
N THR A 86 -14.62 -6.19 3.02
CA THR A 86 -14.42 -6.44 4.45
C THR A 86 -13.20 -5.68 4.97
N THR A 87 -12.11 -5.69 4.21
CA THR A 87 -10.87 -5.03 4.65
C THR A 87 -11.02 -3.51 4.63
N LEU A 88 -11.68 -2.96 3.59
CA LEU A 88 -11.95 -1.52 3.56
C LEU A 88 -12.82 -1.10 4.74
N LYS A 89 -13.87 -1.87 5.05
CA LYS A 89 -14.74 -1.57 6.21
C LYS A 89 -13.93 -1.58 7.52
N ARG A 90 -13.05 -2.56 7.67
CA ARG A 90 -12.18 -2.67 8.86
C ARG A 90 -11.26 -1.44 8.97
N ALA A 91 -10.63 -1.07 7.86
CA ALA A 91 -9.69 0.06 7.82
C ALA A 91 -10.39 1.40 8.08
N ILE A 92 -11.57 1.60 7.48
CA ILE A 92 -12.33 2.85 7.67
C ILE A 92 -12.70 3.07 9.13
N LYS A 93 -13.03 2.00 9.86
CA LYS A 93 -13.38 2.09 11.28
C LYS A 93 -12.22 2.59 12.15
N VAL A 94 -11.00 2.41 11.70
CA VAL A 94 -9.80 2.81 12.44
C VAL A 94 -9.47 4.28 12.23
N VAL A 95 -9.90 4.87 11.10
CA VAL A 95 -9.63 6.27 10.76
C VAL A 95 -10.17 7.19 11.89
N GLY A 96 -9.35 8.13 12.32
CA GLY A 96 -9.73 9.07 13.37
C GLY A 96 -9.47 8.57 14.79
N THR A 97 -8.99 7.35 14.94
CA THR A 97 -8.68 6.78 16.26
C THR A 97 -7.19 6.96 16.61
N PRO A 98 -6.80 6.79 17.90
CA PRO A 98 -5.39 6.78 18.25
C PRO A 98 -4.58 5.71 17.51
N ALA A 99 -5.17 4.54 17.23
CA ALA A 99 -4.53 3.49 16.46
C ALA A 99 -4.19 3.96 15.05
N TYR A 100 -5.09 4.71 14.41
CA TYR A 100 -4.83 5.29 13.09
C TYR A 100 -3.67 6.30 13.16
N GLN A 101 -3.67 7.16 14.18
CA GLN A 101 -2.60 8.15 14.36
C GLN A 101 -1.24 7.47 14.50
N GLU A 102 -1.20 6.36 15.25
CA GLU A 102 0.03 5.57 15.40
C GLU A 102 0.46 4.98 14.06
N MET A 103 -0.50 4.46 13.28
CA MET A 103 -0.22 3.91 11.95
C MET A 103 0.38 4.97 11.02
N VAL A 104 -0.16 6.20 11.04
CA VAL A 104 0.38 7.31 10.26
C VAL A 104 1.83 7.59 10.67
N ARG A 105 2.09 7.66 11.98
CA ARG A 105 3.46 7.88 12.49
C ARG A 105 4.40 6.76 12.03
N ASN A 106 3.95 5.52 12.10
CA ASN A 106 4.75 4.36 11.67
C ASN A 106 5.10 4.45 10.17
N CYS A 107 4.13 4.85 9.34
CA CYS A 107 4.35 5.03 7.90
C CYS A 107 5.46 6.05 7.66
N MET A 108 5.35 7.21 8.28
CA MET A 108 6.27 8.32 8.05
C MET A 108 7.64 8.13 8.69
N ALA A 109 7.73 7.29 9.74
CA ALA A 109 8.99 7.05 10.44
C ALA A 109 9.96 6.15 9.66
N GLN A 110 9.47 5.46 8.63
CA GLN A 110 10.31 4.55 7.85
C GLN A 110 11.31 5.32 6.99
N ASP A 111 12.52 4.79 6.88
CA ASP A 111 13.51 5.27 5.90
C ASP A 111 13.27 4.48 4.61
N LEU A 112 12.53 5.08 3.68
CA LEU A 112 12.21 4.46 2.39
C LEU A 112 13.15 4.95 1.27
N SER A 113 14.31 5.51 1.64
CA SER A 113 15.31 5.97 0.69
C SER A 113 16.16 4.81 0.17
N TRP A 114 17.03 5.10 -0.79
CA TRP A 114 17.98 4.14 -1.33
C TRP A 114 19.13 3.78 -0.36
N LYS A 115 19.22 4.46 0.77
CA LYS A 115 20.31 4.27 1.74
C LYS A 115 20.47 2.80 2.14
N GLY A 116 19.39 2.15 2.56
CA GLY A 116 19.38 0.72 2.91
C GLY A 116 19.56 -0.20 1.70
N PRO A 117 18.68 -0.08 0.70
CA PRO A 117 18.79 -0.94 -0.50
C PRO A 117 20.15 -0.84 -1.22
N ALA A 118 20.73 0.35 -1.33
CA ALA A 118 22.02 0.50 -1.97
C ALA A 118 23.11 -0.26 -1.20
N LYS A 119 23.06 -0.19 0.14
CA LYS A 119 24.03 -0.92 0.97
C LYS A 119 23.87 -2.43 0.81
N ASN A 120 22.63 -2.90 0.71
CA ASN A 120 22.36 -4.32 0.49
C ASN A 120 22.90 -4.77 -0.87
N TRP A 121 22.71 -3.95 -1.90
CA TRP A 121 23.26 -4.22 -3.23
C TRP A 121 24.79 -4.28 -3.20
N GLU A 122 25.42 -3.31 -2.55
CA GLU A 122 26.87 -3.28 -2.38
C GLU A 122 27.37 -4.58 -1.73
N ASN A 123 26.77 -4.96 -0.64
CA ASN A 123 27.13 -6.20 0.05
C ASN A 123 27.00 -7.43 -0.85
N UNK A 124 25.98 -7.39 -1.65
CA UNK A 124 25.80 -8.36 -2.42
C UNK A 124 26.80 -8.51 -3.35
N LEU A 125 27.17 -7.50 -3.97
CA LEU A 125 28.19 -7.52 -5.01
C LEU A 125 29.58 -7.89 -4.47
N LEU A 126 29.90 -7.40 -3.32
CA LEU A 126 31.19 -7.69 -2.68
C LEU A 126 31.34 -9.14 -2.21
N SER A 127 30.24 -9.89 -2.13
CA SER A 127 30.27 -11.29 -1.71
C SER A 127 30.38 -12.26 -2.90
N LEU A 128 30.36 -11.76 -4.14
CA LEU A 128 30.53 -12.59 -5.35
C LEU A 128 31.99 -12.94 -5.59
#